data_8f88893ff7d97be002c9b7bbfeeeeb90
#
_entry.id   8f88893ff7d97be002c9b7bbfeeeeb90
#
_cell.length_a   1.000
_cell.length_b   1.000
_cell.length_c   1.000
_cell.angle_alpha   90.00
_cell.angle_beta   90.00
_cell.angle_gamma   90.00
#
_symmetry.space_group_name_H-M   'P 1'
#
loop_
_entity.id
_entity.type
_entity.pdbx_description
1 polymer ?
#
loop_
_entity_poly.entity_id
_entity_poly.type
_entity_poly.pdbx_seq_one_letter_code
_entity_poly.pdbx_strand_id
1 'polypeptide(L)'
;MKKISLLGSTGSIGVNTLDVVDRNPESFQILAMSAGSNVELFAEQVRKFKPKVASLYDITKIAALKERVADLDVEIIPGEEGSIAVATLPEADVIVSGIVGSAGLVPAIVALKAGKILPWQIKKL
;
A
#
# COMPACT_ATOMS: atom_id res chain seq x y z
N MET A 1 4.82 -12.04 -13.54
CA MET A 1 5.00 -10.84 -12.70
C MET A 1 4.09 -10.90 -11.50
N LYS A 2 4.64 -10.75 -10.31
CA LYS A 2 3.86 -10.73 -9.07
C LYS A 2 3.28 -9.33 -8.84
N LYS A 3 1.98 -9.28 -8.59
CA LYS A 3 1.29 -8.02 -8.28
C LYS A 3 1.17 -7.87 -6.78
N ILE A 4 1.71 -6.78 -6.26
CA ILE A 4 1.86 -6.56 -4.82
C ILE A 4 0.90 -5.47 -4.34
N SER A 5 0.19 -5.75 -3.25
CA SER A 5 -0.46 -4.73 -2.43
C SER A 5 0.43 -4.46 -1.23
N LEU A 6 0.83 -3.21 -1.04
CA LEU A 6 1.77 -2.82 0.00
C LEU A 6 1.09 -1.93 1.03
N LEU A 7 1.04 -2.41 2.26
CA LEU A 7 0.50 -1.66 3.40
C LEU A 7 1.67 -1.01 4.15
N GLY A 8 1.59 0.31 4.36
CA GLY A 8 2.63 1.04 5.06
C GLY A 8 3.84 1.34 4.18
N SER A 9 3.61 1.89 3.00
CA SER A 9 4.67 2.12 2.02
C SER A 9 5.73 3.14 2.46
N THR A 10 5.41 4.03 3.38
CA THR A 10 6.34 5.08 3.83
C THR A 10 7.18 4.66 5.04
N GLY A 11 6.89 3.52 5.65
CA GLY A 11 7.70 2.97 6.74
C GLY A 11 8.93 2.24 6.21
N SER A 12 9.79 1.77 7.13
CA SER A 12 11.06 1.15 6.72
C SER A 12 10.87 -0.11 5.88
N ILE A 13 9.92 -0.97 6.23
CA ILE A 13 9.64 -2.18 5.45
C ILE A 13 9.06 -1.81 4.09
N GLY A 14 8.15 -0.82 4.06
CA GLY A 14 7.55 -0.35 2.82
C GLY A 14 8.57 0.22 1.86
N VAL A 15 9.45 1.10 2.36
CA VAL A 15 10.51 1.70 1.55
C VAL A 15 11.44 0.62 1.00
N ASN A 16 11.81 -0.35 1.82
CA ASN A 16 12.68 -1.45 1.39
C ASN A 16 11.99 -2.33 0.34
N THR A 17 10.69 -2.57 0.50
CA THR A 17 9.90 -3.34 -0.48
C THR A 17 9.87 -2.61 -1.81
N LEU A 18 9.63 -1.30 -1.80
CA LEU A 18 9.62 -0.52 -3.03
C LEU A 18 10.98 -0.51 -3.71
N ASP A 19 12.06 -0.49 -2.94
CA ASP A 19 13.41 -0.57 -3.50
C ASP A 19 13.63 -1.89 -4.23
N VAL A 20 13.18 -3.01 -3.65
CA VAL A 20 13.27 -4.32 -4.29
C VAL A 20 12.46 -4.34 -5.59
N VAL A 21 11.26 -3.80 -5.57
CA VAL A 21 10.41 -3.74 -6.78
C VAL A 21 11.07 -2.90 -7.86
N ASP A 22 11.64 -1.75 -7.48
CA ASP A 22 12.30 -0.84 -8.42
C ASP A 22 13.50 -1.51 -9.10
N ARG A 23 14.21 -2.36 -8.39
CA ARG A 23 15.36 -3.10 -8.93
C ARG A 23 14.96 -4.32 -9.75
N ASN A 24 13.71 -4.77 -9.62
CA ASN A 24 13.22 -5.96 -10.31
C ASN A 24 11.88 -5.70 -11.01
N PRO A 25 11.84 -4.71 -11.93
CA PRO A 25 10.58 -4.29 -12.54
C PRO A 25 9.93 -5.36 -13.41
N GLU A 26 10.68 -6.35 -13.82
CA GLU A 26 10.17 -7.47 -14.62
C GLU A 26 9.49 -8.54 -13.76
N SER A 27 9.86 -8.59 -12.46
CA SER A 27 9.36 -9.62 -11.54
C SER A 27 8.21 -9.13 -10.67
N PHE A 28 8.13 -7.83 -10.39
CA PHE A 28 7.16 -7.26 -9.44
C PHE A 28 6.51 -6.01 -9.97
N GLN A 29 5.24 -5.84 -9.60
CA GLN A 29 4.47 -4.63 -9.90
C GLN A 29 3.71 -4.23 -8.63
N ILE A 30 3.72 -2.94 -8.30
CA ILE A 30 2.88 -2.43 -7.21
C ILE A 30 1.49 -2.19 -7.76
N LEU A 31 0.54 -2.99 -7.30
CA LEU A 31 -0.86 -2.86 -7.70
C LEU A 31 -1.59 -1.83 -6.85
N ALA A 32 -1.30 -1.82 -5.55
CA ALA A 32 -1.93 -0.93 -4.60
C ALA A 32 -0.99 -0.63 -3.44
N MET A 33 -1.13 0.54 -2.83
CA MET A 33 -0.34 0.93 -1.66
C MET A 33 -1.16 1.75 -0.69
N SER A 34 -0.80 1.65 0.59
CA SER A 34 -1.36 2.51 1.63
C SER A 34 -0.27 3.06 2.53
N ALA A 35 -0.55 4.19 3.15
CA ALA A 35 0.34 4.81 4.13
C ALA A 35 -0.47 5.48 5.22
N GLY A 36 0.19 5.96 6.27
CA GLY A 36 -0.46 6.64 7.39
C GLY A 36 -0.77 8.10 7.07
N SER A 37 0.23 8.97 7.20
CA SER A 37 0.01 10.42 7.10
C SER A 37 1.10 11.18 6.32
N ASN A 38 2.18 10.52 5.93
CA ASN A 38 3.27 11.18 5.22
C ASN A 38 2.92 11.39 3.75
N VAL A 39 2.10 12.41 3.50
CA VAL A 39 1.54 12.67 2.17
C VAL A 39 2.62 13.01 1.14
N GLU A 40 3.67 13.72 1.55
CA GLU A 40 4.72 14.14 0.61
C GLU A 40 5.47 12.94 0.04
N LEU A 41 5.96 12.07 0.92
CA LEU A 41 6.66 10.86 0.49
C LEU A 41 5.71 9.92 -0.26
N PHE A 42 4.49 9.77 0.25
CA PHE A 42 3.52 8.87 -0.38
C PHE A 42 3.17 9.31 -1.80
N ALA A 43 2.97 10.61 -2.03
CA ALA A 43 2.70 11.12 -3.36
C ALA A 43 3.86 10.83 -4.33
N GLU A 44 5.10 10.97 -3.87
CA GLU A 44 6.27 10.62 -4.69
C GLU A 44 6.27 9.13 -5.05
N GLN A 45 5.94 8.27 -4.09
CA GLN A 45 5.85 6.83 -4.31
C GLN A 45 4.75 6.49 -5.31
N VAL A 46 3.58 7.10 -5.18
CA VAL A 46 2.46 6.89 -6.11
C VAL A 46 2.86 7.31 -7.54
N ARG A 47 3.55 8.43 -7.66
CA ARG A 47 3.99 8.90 -8.99
C ARG A 47 4.99 7.95 -9.62
N LYS A 48 5.88 7.37 -8.82
CA LYS A 48 6.92 6.46 -9.33
C LYS A 48 6.37 5.10 -9.70
N PHE A 49 5.56 4.51 -8.83
CA PHE A 49 5.09 3.13 -8.99
C PHE A 49 3.73 3.01 -9.66
N LYS A 50 2.97 4.10 -9.73
CA LYS A 50 1.68 4.17 -10.43
C LYS A 50 0.73 3.03 -10.08
N PRO A 51 0.38 2.87 -8.79
CA PRO A 51 -0.56 1.84 -8.39
C PRO A 51 -1.97 2.14 -8.92
N LYS A 52 -2.79 1.11 -9.00
CA LYS A 52 -4.19 1.26 -9.37
C LYS A 52 -5.00 1.90 -8.24
N VAL A 53 -4.66 1.55 -7.00
CA VAL A 53 -5.34 2.03 -5.79
C VAL A 53 -4.31 2.55 -4.80
N ALA A 54 -4.60 3.68 -4.19
CA ALA A 54 -3.77 4.27 -3.14
C ALA A 54 -4.66 4.74 -1.99
N SER A 55 -4.15 4.64 -0.77
CA SER A 55 -4.89 5.05 0.43
C SER A 55 -3.99 5.72 1.44
N LEU A 56 -4.51 6.79 2.07
CA LEU A 56 -3.91 7.37 3.28
C LEU A 56 -4.87 7.15 4.43
N TYR A 57 -4.36 6.66 5.54
CA TYR A 57 -5.15 6.42 6.74
C TYR A 57 -5.64 7.74 7.35
N ASP A 58 -4.79 8.76 7.35
CA ASP A 58 -5.14 10.10 7.83
C ASP A 58 -6.00 10.82 6.80
N ILE A 59 -7.31 10.83 7.03
CA ILE A 59 -8.27 11.43 6.10
C ILE A 59 -8.09 12.94 5.93
N THR A 60 -7.44 13.61 6.89
CA THR A 60 -7.18 15.05 6.78
C THR A 60 -6.15 15.39 5.70
N LYS A 61 -5.41 14.39 5.24
CA LYS A 61 -4.37 14.55 4.21
C LYS A 61 -4.82 14.13 2.81
N ILE A 62 -6.05 13.66 2.67
CA ILE A 62 -6.52 13.13 1.39
C ILE A 62 -6.59 14.22 0.31
N ALA A 63 -7.06 15.41 0.66
CA ALA A 63 -7.15 16.51 -0.32
C ALA A 63 -5.77 16.86 -0.87
N ALA A 64 -4.76 16.92 -0.01
CA ALA A 64 -3.38 17.20 -0.41
C ALA A 64 -2.83 16.10 -1.32
N LEU A 65 -3.13 14.83 -1.02
CA LEU A 65 -2.71 13.72 -1.87
C LEU A 65 -3.36 13.80 -3.24
N LYS A 66 -4.67 14.01 -3.31
CA LYS A 66 -5.39 14.11 -4.58
C LYS A 66 -4.82 15.22 -5.46
N GLU A 67 -4.48 16.36 -4.87
CA GLU A 67 -3.88 17.47 -5.60
C GLU A 67 -2.52 17.09 -6.18
N ARG A 68 -1.70 16.40 -5.41
CA ARG A 68 -0.33 16.05 -5.81
C ARG A 68 -0.29 14.98 -6.90
N VAL A 69 -1.34 14.17 -7.04
CA VAL A 69 -1.39 13.09 -8.02
C VAL A 69 -2.57 13.22 -8.99
N ALA A 70 -3.10 14.43 -9.13
CA ALA A 70 -4.29 14.70 -9.93
C ALA A 70 -4.13 14.31 -11.42
N ASP A 71 -2.91 14.30 -11.92
CA ASP A 71 -2.59 13.93 -13.30
C ASP A 71 -2.45 12.41 -13.51
N LEU A 72 -2.55 11.62 -12.46
CA LEU A 72 -2.39 10.17 -12.52
C LEU A 72 -3.74 9.46 -12.48
N ASP A 73 -3.78 8.30 -13.13
CA ASP A 73 -4.97 7.43 -13.10
C ASP A 73 -4.87 6.48 -11.91
N VAL A 74 -5.20 6.99 -10.73
CA VAL A 74 -5.15 6.23 -9.48
C VAL A 74 -6.44 6.47 -8.70
N GLU A 75 -7.02 5.40 -8.18
CA GLU A 75 -8.18 5.51 -7.30
C GLU A 75 -7.71 5.72 -5.87
N ILE A 76 -8.16 6.81 -5.23
CA ILE A 76 -7.78 7.13 -3.86
C ILE A 76 -8.96 6.83 -2.94
N ILE A 77 -8.75 5.90 -2.01
CA ILE A 77 -9.77 5.49 -1.04
C ILE A 77 -9.24 5.85 0.35
N PRO A 78 -9.90 6.78 1.07
CA PRO A 78 -9.37 7.28 2.33
C PRO A 78 -9.61 6.35 3.52
N GLY A 79 -8.78 6.52 4.55
CA GLY A 79 -9.00 5.95 5.87
C GLY A 79 -8.85 4.44 5.94
N GLU A 80 -9.51 3.87 6.95
CA GLU A 80 -9.46 2.43 7.19
C GLU A 80 -10.06 1.62 6.03
N GLU A 81 -11.13 2.11 5.44
CA GLU A 81 -11.73 1.46 4.27
C GLU A 81 -10.73 1.32 3.14
N GLY A 82 -9.92 2.36 2.92
CA GLY A 82 -8.87 2.32 1.91
C GLY A 82 -7.80 1.30 2.22
N SER A 83 -7.38 1.21 3.48
CA SER A 83 -6.40 0.21 3.90
C SER A 83 -6.93 -1.20 3.67
N ILE A 84 -8.19 -1.44 4.00
CA ILE A 84 -8.83 -2.75 3.77
C ILE A 84 -8.93 -3.04 2.27
N ALA A 85 -9.31 -2.05 1.48
CA ALA A 85 -9.40 -2.22 0.03
C ALA A 85 -8.06 -2.62 -0.58
N VAL A 86 -6.96 -1.97 -0.14
CA VAL A 86 -5.61 -2.32 -0.58
C VAL A 86 -5.27 -3.76 -0.17
N ALA A 87 -5.60 -4.14 1.07
CA ALA A 87 -5.28 -5.47 1.60
C ALA A 87 -6.09 -6.59 0.94
N THR A 88 -7.24 -6.30 0.37
CA THR A 88 -8.16 -7.32 -0.15
C THR A 88 -8.37 -7.26 -1.66
N LEU A 89 -7.54 -6.51 -2.38
CA LEU A 89 -7.68 -6.40 -3.82
C LEU A 89 -7.55 -7.77 -4.48
N PRO A 90 -8.56 -8.23 -5.23
CA PRO A 90 -8.55 -9.59 -5.79
C PRO A 90 -7.39 -9.85 -6.75
N GLU A 91 -6.94 -8.83 -7.45
CA GLU A 91 -5.86 -8.97 -8.44
C GLU A 91 -4.47 -9.08 -7.81
N ALA A 92 -4.35 -8.80 -6.51
CA ALA A 92 -3.04 -8.89 -5.84
C ALA A 92 -2.63 -10.34 -5.61
N ASP A 93 -1.41 -10.66 -6.00
CA ASP A 93 -0.84 -11.99 -5.76
C ASP A 93 -0.23 -12.09 -4.37
N VAL A 94 0.23 -10.96 -3.84
CA VAL A 94 0.98 -10.90 -2.59
C VAL A 94 0.58 -9.64 -1.82
N ILE A 95 0.42 -9.78 -0.51
CA ILE A 95 0.23 -8.64 0.39
C ILE A 95 1.46 -8.51 1.27
N VAL A 96 2.08 -7.34 1.24
CA VAL A 96 3.21 -7.02 2.10
C VAL A 96 2.75 -5.97 3.09
N SER A 97 2.90 -6.25 4.39
CA SER A 97 2.46 -5.32 5.43
C SER A 97 3.66 -4.79 6.23
N GLY A 98 3.90 -3.49 6.11
CA GLY A 98 4.87 -2.78 6.93
C GLY A 98 4.22 -1.93 8.00
N ILE A 99 2.90 -2.05 8.19
CA ILE A 99 2.17 -1.26 9.18
C ILE A 99 2.30 -1.92 10.55
N VAL A 100 2.52 -1.11 11.59
CA VAL A 100 2.56 -1.58 12.96
C VAL A 100 1.46 -0.90 13.77
N GLY A 101 1.08 -1.51 14.88
CA GLY A 101 0.04 -0.99 15.78
C GLY A 101 -1.36 -1.28 15.27
N SER A 102 -2.35 -0.59 15.87
CA SER A 102 -3.76 -0.87 15.60
C SER A 102 -4.16 -0.51 14.17
N ALA A 103 -3.51 0.48 13.57
CA ALA A 103 -3.81 0.89 12.20
C ALA A 103 -3.50 -0.21 11.18
N GLY A 104 -2.52 -1.09 11.49
CA GLY A 104 -2.16 -2.20 10.61
C GLY A 104 -2.89 -3.50 10.92
N LEU A 105 -3.42 -3.64 12.14
CA LEU A 105 -3.99 -4.90 12.60
C LEU A 105 -5.22 -5.33 11.81
N VAL A 106 -6.17 -4.43 11.60
CA VAL A 106 -7.42 -4.76 10.90
C VAL A 106 -7.16 -5.13 9.43
N PRO A 107 -6.45 -4.32 8.64
CA PRO A 107 -6.14 -4.69 7.26
C PRO A 107 -5.35 -6.00 7.15
N ALA A 108 -4.42 -6.25 8.08
CA ALA A 108 -3.62 -7.45 8.07
C ALA A 108 -4.47 -8.71 8.35
N ILE A 109 -5.42 -8.62 9.29
CA ILE A 109 -6.34 -9.73 9.57
C ILE A 109 -7.22 -10.03 8.36
N VAL A 110 -7.72 -9.00 7.70
CA VAL A 110 -8.55 -9.18 6.50
C VAL A 110 -7.73 -9.85 5.40
N ALA A 111 -6.48 -9.44 5.22
CA ALA A 111 -5.57 -10.04 4.23
C ALA A 111 -5.30 -11.52 4.55
N LEU A 112 -5.11 -11.87 5.82
CA LEU A 112 -4.94 -13.27 6.23
C LEU A 112 -6.16 -14.11 5.86
N LYS A 113 -7.35 -13.59 6.11
CA LYS A 113 -8.59 -14.29 5.76
C LYS A 113 -8.74 -14.48 4.25
N ALA A 114 -8.19 -13.56 3.48
CA ALA A 114 -8.18 -13.66 2.01
C ALA A 114 -7.08 -14.59 1.49
N GLY A 115 -6.19 -15.08 2.36
CA GLY A 115 -5.11 -15.98 1.98
C GLY A 115 -4.01 -15.33 1.18
N LYS A 116 -3.82 -14.02 1.30
CA LYS A 116 -2.90 -13.26 0.44
C LYS A 116 -1.66 -12.75 1.15
N ILE A 117 -1.46 -13.07 2.42
CA ILE A 117 -0.34 -12.55 3.18
C ILE A 117 0.84 -13.53 3.12
N LEU A 118 2.05 -12.97 2.98
CA LEU A 118 3.27 -13.78 2.99
C LEU A 118 3.58 -14.25 4.41
N PRO A 119 4.12 -15.47 4.60
CA PRO A 119 4.41 -16.00 5.93
C PRO A 119 5.27 -15.08 6.79
N TRP A 120 6.27 -14.42 6.21
CA TRP A 120 7.16 -13.53 6.97
C TRP A 120 6.48 -12.23 7.38
N GLN A 121 5.37 -11.87 6.77
CA GLN A 121 4.60 -10.69 7.15
C GLN A 121 3.73 -10.92 8.38
N ILE A 122 3.40 -12.17 8.68
CA ILE A 122 2.60 -12.52 9.86
C ILE A 122 3.29 -12.05 11.13
N LYS A 123 4.63 -12.07 11.15
CA LYS A 123 5.41 -11.64 12.30
C LYS A 123 5.24 -10.17 12.64
N LYS A 124 4.70 -9.38 11.72
CA LYS A 124 4.48 -7.93 11.91
C LYS A 124 3.12 -7.63 12.52
N LEU A 125 2.28 -8.62 12.65
CA LEU A 125 0.97 -8.47 13.25
C LEU A 125 1.04 -8.51 14.77
#